data_3d5add824e09fe49d4bc47d524674d13
#
_entry.id   3d5add824e09fe49d4bc47d524674d13
#
_cell.length_a   1.000
_cell.length_b   1.000
_cell.length_c   1.000
_cell.angle_alpha   90.00
_cell.angle_beta   90.00
_cell.angle_gamma   90.00
#
_symmetry.space_group_name_H-M   'P 1'
#
loop_
_entity.id
_entity.type
_entity.pdbx_description
1 polymer ?
#
loop_
_entity_poly.entity_id
_entity_poly.type
_entity_poly.pdbx_seq_one_letter_code
_entity_poly.pdbx_strand_id
1 'polypeptide(L)'
;MAPSKGLIAALLLCLMLSGCGGAEPIPTVEPTATAVPTPAPTEEPRLEYAADSAMLPMHEICAALGYELELTGENSALLEGRSLEYIPADGTLCFDGRWLYAPEGFAISGGELWLEPEAARKILNLRVDGGSLVADPESAELLPGGEDYYELNFDMDMLYWLPQIIHAEAYQQPMAGLIGVGNVVMNRMESEKFPNSITNVIFDREHVIQFEPVQNGSIKAQPDERAYVAAYLCLEGCNTVGDSLFFVNPAYGSYWFDTELELTYVIGDHNFYRYK
;
A
#
# COMPACT_ATOMS: atom_id res chain seq x y z
N MET A 1 38.30 -32.92 14.29
CA MET A 1 38.98 -34.04 13.54
C MET A 1 38.51 -33.95 12.09
N ALA A 2 39.35 -33.38 11.26
CA ALA A 2 39.37 -33.66 9.82
C ALA A 2 40.20 -34.97 9.63
N PRO A 3 40.22 -35.62 8.50
CA PRO A 3 40.63 -35.16 7.18
C PRO A 3 39.84 -35.82 6.03
N SER A 4 40.04 -35.73 4.76
CA SER A 4 40.99 -35.14 3.81
C SER A 4 40.71 -35.74 2.41
N LYS A 5 40.83 -34.89 1.40
CA LYS A 5 41.53 -35.04 0.11
C LYS A 5 41.35 -36.34 -0.75
N GLY A 6 41.14 -36.12 -2.06
CA GLY A 6 41.45 -37.09 -3.09
C GLY A 6 41.27 -36.50 -4.50
N LEU A 7 42.26 -35.83 -4.97
CA LEU A 7 42.54 -35.41 -6.35
C LEU A 7 43.22 -36.59 -7.09
N ILE A 8 42.82 -36.94 -8.29
CA ILE A 8 43.68 -37.63 -9.27
C ILE A 8 43.33 -37.21 -10.69
N ALA A 9 44.28 -36.52 -11.29
CA ALA A 9 44.44 -36.31 -12.72
C ALA A 9 45.16 -37.52 -13.33
N ALA A 10 44.84 -37.90 -14.55
CA ALA A 10 45.74 -38.67 -15.38
C ALA A 10 45.59 -38.29 -16.84
N LEU A 11 46.61 -37.68 -17.31
CA LEU A 11 47.01 -37.41 -18.68
C LEU A 11 47.61 -38.69 -19.27
N LEU A 12 47.33 -39.03 -20.52
CA LEU A 12 48.29 -39.73 -21.38
C LEU A 12 48.02 -39.51 -22.88
N LEU A 13 49.02 -39.07 -23.47
CA LEU A 13 49.47 -38.77 -24.81
C LEU A 13 49.91 -40.07 -25.55
N CYS A 14 49.77 -40.13 -26.87
CA CYS A 14 50.72 -40.61 -27.90
C CYS A 14 49.97 -41.04 -29.17
N LEU A 15 50.22 -40.47 -30.27
CA LEU A 15 51.27 -40.43 -31.28
C LEU A 15 50.96 -41.37 -32.45
N MET A 16 50.78 -40.72 -33.66
CA MET A 16 51.35 -40.95 -34.96
C MET A 16 51.18 -42.34 -35.63
N LEU A 17 50.68 -42.35 -36.85
CA LEU A 17 51.45 -42.55 -38.05
C LEU A 17 50.62 -42.57 -39.34
N SER A 18 51.20 -41.97 -40.36
CA SER A 18 50.97 -41.77 -41.74
C SER A 18 50.40 -42.94 -42.56
N GLY A 19 49.67 -42.62 -43.61
CA GLY A 19 49.42 -43.48 -44.75
C GLY A 19 48.56 -42.84 -45.85
N CYS A 20 49.18 -42.59 -47.00
CA CYS A 20 48.65 -42.00 -48.22
C CYS A 20 47.41 -42.72 -48.81
N GLY A 21 46.58 -41.99 -49.54
CA GLY A 21 45.70 -42.50 -50.54
C GLY A 21 44.56 -41.56 -50.86
N GLY A 22 44.67 -40.80 -51.95
CA GLY A 22 43.68 -39.83 -52.37
C GLY A 22 42.38 -40.44 -52.84
N ALA A 23 41.31 -39.85 -52.51
CA ALA A 23 40.07 -39.71 -53.29
C ALA A 23 39.36 -38.46 -52.73
N GLU A 24 39.13 -37.49 -53.62
CA GLU A 24 38.33 -36.31 -53.27
C GLU A 24 36.89 -36.76 -52.96
N PRO A 25 36.32 -36.37 -51.81
CA PRO A 25 34.92 -36.62 -51.57
C PRO A 25 34.09 -35.54 -52.29
N ILE A 26 33.09 -35.99 -53.01
CA ILE A 26 31.99 -35.18 -53.57
C ILE A 26 31.38 -34.34 -52.45
N PRO A 27 31.12 -33.03 -52.59
CA PRO A 27 30.48 -32.21 -51.56
C PRO A 27 29.04 -32.71 -51.36
N THR A 28 28.80 -33.37 -50.27
CA THR A 28 27.44 -33.66 -49.80
C THR A 28 26.85 -32.32 -49.31
N VAL A 29 25.89 -31.81 -50.07
CA VAL A 29 25.10 -30.68 -49.63
C VAL A 29 24.19 -31.14 -48.50
N GLU A 30 24.56 -30.86 -47.26
CA GLU A 30 23.64 -31.00 -46.11
C GLU A 30 22.41 -30.13 -46.36
N PRO A 31 21.19 -30.64 -46.17
CA PRO A 31 20.00 -29.80 -46.22
C PRO A 31 20.07 -28.79 -45.08
N THR A 32 20.22 -27.50 -45.43
CA THR A 32 20.08 -26.41 -44.47
C THR A 32 18.71 -26.54 -43.83
N ALA A 33 18.67 -26.99 -42.57
CA ALA A 33 17.45 -26.97 -41.79
C ALA A 33 16.97 -25.52 -41.72
N THR A 34 15.90 -25.21 -42.47
CA THR A 34 15.19 -23.95 -42.34
C THR A 34 14.70 -23.86 -40.92
N ALA A 35 15.29 -23.00 -40.11
CA ALA A 35 14.83 -22.71 -38.75
C ALA A 35 13.36 -22.33 -38.84
N VAL A 36 12.49 -23.14 -38.26
CA VAL A 36 11.10 -22.77 -38.05
C VAL A 36 11.16 -21.54 -37.13
N PRO A 37 10.57 -20.40 -37.52
CA PRO A 37 10.56 -19.24 -36.65
C PRO A 37 9.88 -19.64 -35.35
N THR A 38 10.60 -19.51 -34.24
CA THR A 38 10.01 -19.60 -32.91
C THR A 38 8.88 -18.56 -32.87
N PRO A 39 7.62 -18.95 -32.58
CA PRO A 39 6.57 -17.98 -32.42
C PRO A 39 7.03 -16.92 -31.41
N ALA A 40 6.85 -15.65 -31.73
CA ALA A 40 7.09 -14.56 -30.80
C ALA A 40 6.28 -14.87 -29.51
N PRO A 41 6.83 -14.60 -28.31
CA PRO A 41 6.05 -14.71 -27.08
C PRO A 41 4.75 -13.97 -27.30
N THR A 42 3.63 -14.67 -27.15
CA THR A 42 2.31 -14.02 -27.11
C THR A 42 2.35 -13.18 -25.84
N GLU A 43 2.43 -11.87 -25.97
CA GLU A 43 2.25 -10.99 -24.83
C GLU A 43 0.87 -11.31 -24.25
N GLU A 44 0.82 -11.74 -22.99
CA GLU A 44 -0.43 -11.95 -22.28
C GLU A 44 -1.20 -10.63 -22.23
N PRO A 45 -2.54 -10.66 -22.31
CA PRO A 45 -3.32 -9.42 -22.37
C PRO A 45 -3.10 -8.62 -21.09
N ARG A 46 -2.37 -7.53 -21.23
CA ARG A 46 -2.12 -6.55 -20.18
C ARG A 46 -3.30 -5.59 -20.14
N LEU A 47 -4.02 -5.54 -19.01
CA LEU A 47 -5.08 -4.56 -18.81
C LEU A 47 -4.51 -3.26 -18.26
N GLU A 48 -4.95 -2.15 -18.85
CA GLU A 48 -4.54 -0.81 -18.45
C GLU A 48 -5.77 0.06 -18.18
N TYR A 49 -5.78 0.73 -17.04
CA TYR A 49 -6.84 1.66 -16.64
C TYR A 49 -6.23 3.01 -16.32
N ALA A 50 -6.91 4.10 -16.71
CA ALA A 50 -6.47 5.43 -16.32
C ALA A 50 -6.47 5.55 -14.78
N ALA A 51 -5.42 6.14 -14.21
CA ALA A 51 -5.31 6.29 -12.75
C ALA A 51 -6.39 7.22 -12.15
N ASP A 52 -7.00 8.06 -12.98
CA ASP A 52 -8.11 8.94 -12.64
C ASP A 52 -9.50 8.33 -12.97
N SER A 53 -9.56 7.02 -13.28
CA SER A 53 -10.83 6.32 -13.42
C SER A 53 -11.62 6.41 -12.11
N ALA A 54 -12.93 6.66 -12.20
CA ALA A 54 -13.75 6.76 -11.00
C ALA A 54 -13.82 5.44 -10.22
N MET A 55 -13.95 4.32 -10.95
CA MET A 55 -14.03 2.97 -10.36
C MET A 55 -13.42 1.95 -11.32
N LEU A 56 -12.89 0.86 -10.79
CA LEU A 56 -12.31 -0.25 -11.55
C LEU A 56 -13.16 -1.52 -11.48
N PRO A 57 -13.33 -2.26 -12.59
CA PRO A 57 -14.09 -3.51 -12.65
C PRO A 57 -13.24 -4.67 -12.10
N MET A 58 -13.53 -5.08 -10.87
CA MET A 58 -12.68 -6.03 -10.15
C MET A 58 -12.73 -7.44 -10.71
N HIS A 59 -13.89 -7.91 -11.24
CA HIS A 59 -13.95 -9.26 -11.84
C HIS A 59 -13.09 -9.36 -13.09
N GLU A 60 -13.11 -8.33 -13.95
CA GLU A 60 -12.28 -8.30 -15.15
C GLU A 60 -10.78 -8.30 -14.79
N ILE A 61 -10.39 -7.48 -13.82
CA ILE A 61 -9.00 -7.38 -13.37
C ILE A 61 -8.54 -8.68 -12.71
N CYS A 62 -9.34 -9.20 -11.77
CA CYS A 62 -9.00 -10.46 -11.09
C CYS A 62 -8.89 -11.63 -12.08
N ALA A 63 -9.80 -11.73 -13.05
CA ALA A 63 -9.73 -12.75 -14.07
C ALA A 63 -8.45 -12.66 -14.92
N ALA A 64 -8.02 -11.44 -15.28
CA ALA A 64 -6.78 -11.23 -16.02
C ALA A 64 -5.53 -11.58 -15.19
N LEU A 65 -5.60 -11.41 -13.87
CA LEU A 65 -4.52 -11.78 -12.94
C LEU A 65 -4.57 -13.25 -12.49
N GLY A 66 -5.61 -13.99 -12.89
CA GLY A 66 -5.81 -15.39 -12.49
C GLY A 66 -6.34 -15.58 -11.08
N TYR A 67 -6.97 -14.54 -10.49
CA TYR A 67 -7.57 -14.57 -9.16
C TYR A 67 -9.08 -14.84 -9.22
N GLU A 68 -9.59 -15.57 -8.21
CA GLU A 68 -11.02 -15.80 -8.01
C GLU A 68 -11.64 -14.69 -7.15
N LEU A 69 -12.77 -14.11 -7.62
CA LEU A 69 -13.55 -13.12 -6.90
C LEU A 69 -15.00 -13.58 -6.78
N GLU A 70 -15.51 -13.70 -5.55
CA GLU A 70 -16.86 -14.13 -5.23
C GLU A 70 -17.59 -13.03 -4.45
N LEU A 71 -18.77 -12.61 -4.93
CA LEU A 71 -19.62 -11.65 -4.20
C LEU A 71 -20.38 -12.38 -3.09
N THR A 72 -20.27 -11.91 -1.86
CA THR A 72 -20.91 -12.54 -0.68
C THR A 72 -22.01 -11.70 -0.06
N GLY A 73 -22.10 -10.41 -0.40
CA GLY A 73 -23.13 -9.49 0.11
C GLY A 73 -23.15 -8.17 -0.65
N GLU A 74 -23.92 -7.19 -0.17
CA GLU A 74 -23.99 -5.86 -0.79
C GLU A 74 -22.67 -5.07 -0.66
N ASN A 75 -21.93 -5.32 0.43
CA ASN A 75 -20.67 -4.64 0.78
C ASN A 75 -19.55 -5.63 1.07
N SER A 76 -19.63 -6.84 0.54
CA SER A 76 -18.64 -7.87 0.83
C SER A 76 -18.40 -8.82 -0.34
N ALA A 77 -17.16 -9.30 -0.43
CA ALA A 77 -16.70 -10.27 -1.39
C ALA A 77 -15.61 -11.18 -0.76
N LEU A 78 -15.28 -12.25 -1.45
CA LEU A 78 -14.06 -13.04 -1.21
C LEU A 78 -13.14 -12.91 -2.41
N LEU A 79 -11.90 -12.58 -2.17
CA LEU A 79 -10.84 -12.57 -3.16
C LEU A 79 -9.80 -13.62 -2.79
N GLU A 80 -9.65 -14.65 -3.61
CA GLU A 80 -8.84 -15.85 -3.27
C GLU A 80 -9.21 -16.44 -1.89
N GLY A 81 -10.53 -16.47 -1.56
CA GLY A 81 -11.04 -16.96 -0.28
C GLY A 81 -10.81 -16.02 0.92
N ARG A 82 -10.19 -14.86 0.72
CA ARG A 82 -9.90 -13.85 1.75
C ARG A 82 -11.00 -12.80 1.80
N SER A 83 -11.39 -12.37 2.99
CA SER A 83 -12.50 -11.43 3.17
C SER A 83 -12.17 -10.04 2.63
N LEU A 84 -13.16 -9.45 1.98
CA LEU A 84 -13.17 -8.06 1.53
C LEU A 84 -14.49 -7.44 2.00
N GLU A 85 -14.43 -6.53 2.95
CA GLU A 85 -15.60 -5.92 3.58
C GLU A 85 -15.53 -4.41 3.50
N TYR A 86 -16.60 -3.77 3.04
CA TYR A 86 -16.71 -2.32 2.95
C TYR A 86 -17.69 -1.77 3.97
N ILE A 87 -17.30 -0.69 4.65
CA ILE A 87 -18.09 0.03 5.63
C ILE A 87 -18.50 1.39 5.05
N PRO A 88 -19.70 1.50 4.42
CA PRO A 88 -20.11 2.70 3.69
C PRO A 88 -20.17 3.95 4.57
N ALA A 89 -20.54 3.80 5.84
CA ALA A 89 -20.66 4.93 6.78
C ALA A 89 -19.34 5.68 6.99
N ASP A 90 -18.22 4.98 6.88
CA ASP A 90 -16.88 5.52 7.10
C ASP A 90 -16.03 5.60 5.82
N GLY A 91 -16.50 5.01 4.71
CA GLY A 91 -15.72 4.91 3.48
C GLY A 91 -14.45 4.09 3.68
N THR A 92 -14.53 3.02 4.48
CA THR A 92 -13.39 2.16 4.80
C THR A 92 -13.60 0.75 4.27
N LEU A 93 -12.52 0.11 3.88
CA LEU A 93 -12.46 -1.23 3.35
C LEU A 93 -11.49 -2.06 4.18
N CYS A 94 -11.93 -3.24 4.60
CA CYS A 94 -11.08 -4.23 5.25
C CYS A 94 -10.82 -5.38 4.29
N PHE A 95 -9.57 -5.63 3.94
CA PHE A 95 -9.14 -6.79 3.18
C PHE A 95 -8.30 -7.69 4.08
N ASP A 96 -8.87 -8.80 4.50
CA ASP A 96 -8.20 -9.83 5.31
C ASP A 96 -7.48 -9.22 6.54
N GLY A 97 -8.19 -8.33 7.25
CA GLY A 97 -7.67 -7.62 8.42
C GLY A 97 -6.88 -6.34 8.13
N ARG A 98 -6.51 -6.06 6.89
CA ARG A 98 -5.84 -4.82 6.49
C ARG A 98 -6.84 -3.74 6.10
N TRP A 99 -6.66 -2.54 6.65
CA TRP A 99 -7.56 -1.42 6.42
C TRP A 99 -7.10 -0.51 5.29
N LEU A 100 -8.06 -0.11 4.45
CA LEU A 100 -7.86 0.85 3.35
C LEU A 100 -8.95 1.92 3.42
N TYR A 101 -8.60 3.14 3.04
CA TYR A 101 -9.56 4.21 2.92
C TYR A 101 -10.05 4.28 1.47
N ALA A 102 -11.36 4.14 1.29
CA ALA A 102 -12.04 4.04 0.01
C ALA A 102 -13.31 4.92 -0.01
N PRO A 103 -13.17 6.26 0.15
CA PRO A 103 -14.31 7.18 0.27
C PRO A 103 -15.16 7.27 -1.00
N GLU A 104 -14.57 7.08 -2.18
CA GLU A 104 -15.26 7.11 -3.47
C GLU A 104 -16.03 5.82 -3.75
N GLY A 105 -15.65 4.76 -3.02
CA GLY A 105 -16.54 3.66 -2.88
C GLY A 105 -16.10 2.28 -3.30
N PHE A 106 -17.06 1.46 -2.98
CA PHE A 106 -17.22 0.06 -3.31
C PHE A 106 -18.65 -0.09 -3.78
N ALA A 107 -18.87 -0.63 -4.95
CA ALA A 107 -20.20 -0.81 -5.48
C ALA A 107 -20.34 -2.16 -6.19
N ILE A 108 -21.46 -2.83 -5.98
CA ILE A 108 -21.83 -4.03 -6.73
C ILE A 108 -22.99 -3.69 -7.67
N SER A 109 -22.78 -3.85 -8.96
CA SER A 109 -23.78 -3.56 -9.99
C SER A 109 -23.67 -4.55 -11.15
N GLY A 110 -24.78 -5.14 -11.53
CA GLY A 110 -24.84 -6.09 -12.65
C GLY A 110 -24.00 -7.36 -12.45
N GLY A 111 -23.68 -7.73 -11.19
CA GLY A 111 -22.81 -8.86 -10.87
C GLY A 111 -21.31 -8.53 -10.93
N GLU A 112 -20.96 -7.26 -11.15
CA GLU A 112 -19.59 -6.76 -11.12
C GLU A 112 -19.35 -6.01 -9.80
N LEU A 113 -18.17 -6.23 -9.21
CA LEU A 113 -17.63 -5.39 -8.13
C LEU A 113 -16.83 -4.24 -8.73
N TRP A 114 -17.22 -3.04 -8.38
CA TRP A 114 -16.52 -1.81 -8.70
C TRP A 114 -15.82 -1.28 -7.46
N LEU A 115 -14.53 -0.98 -7.59
CA LEU A 115 -13.70 -0.48 -6.49
C LEU A 115 -12.92 0.74 -6.93
N GLU A 116 -12.71 1.70 -6.03
CA GLU A 116 -11.88 2.86 -6.34
C GLU A 116 -10.43 2.45 -6.66
N PRO A 117 -9.75 3.19 -7.54
CA PRO A 117 -8.44 2.82 -8.09
C PRO A 117 -7.36 2.60 -7.05
N GLU A 118 -7.28 3.44 -6.01
CA GLU A 118 -6.21 3.33 -5.00
C GLU A 118 -6.38 2.10 -4.11
N ALA A 119 -7.61 1.76 -3.73
CA ALA A 119 -7.87 0.54 -2.98
C ALA A 119 -7.57 -0.71 -3.82
N ALA A 120 -8.04 -0.74 -5.07
CA ALA A 120 -7.72 -1.84 -6.00
C ALA A 120 -6.21 -1.98 -6.22
N ARG A 121 -5.51 -0.85 -6.42
CA ARG A 121 -4.05 -0.81 -6.59
C ARG A 121 -3.33 -1.43 -5.40
N LYS A 122 -3.71 -1.08 -4.19
CA LYS A 122 -3.08 -1.62 -2.97
C LYS A 122 -3.39 -3.10 -2.79
N ILE A 123 -4.65 -3.52 -2.99
CA ILE A 123 -5.06 -4.92 -2.79
C ILE A 123 -4.37 -5.85 -3.79
N LEU A 124 -4.30 -5.44 -5.06
CA LEU A 124 -3.78 -6.26 -6.16
C LEU A 124 -2.32 -5.92 -6.54
N ASN A 125 -1.68 -5.00 -5.80
CA ASN A 125 -0.35 -4.48 -6.10
C ASN A 125 -0.20 -4.02 -7.56
N LEU A 126 -1.23 -3.31 -8.10
CA LEU A 126 -1.20 -2.84 -9.46
C LEU A 126 -0.08 -1.83 -9.65
N ARG A 127 0.66 -1.97 -10.74
CA ARG A 127 1.75 -1.06 -11.09
C ARG A 127 1.20 0.23 -11.69
N VAL A 128 1.87 1.35 -11.41
CA VAL A 128 1.62 2.62 -12.09
C VAL A 128 2.63 2.80 -13.22
N ASP A 129 2.14 2.99 -14.44
CA ASP A 129 2.97 3.19 -15.62
C ASP A 129 2.35 4.29 -16.51
N GLY A 130 3.10 5.39 -16.73
CA GLY A 130 2.66 6.48 -17.59
C GLY A 130 1.34 7.17 -17.17
N GLY A 131 0.93 7.06 -15.90
CA GLY A 131 -0.36 7.57 -15.40
C GLY A 131 -1.51 6.57 -15.55
N SER A 132 -1.23 5.32 -15.88
CA SER A 132 -2.20 4.21 -15.90
C SER A 132 -1.91 3.20 -14.80
N LEU A 133 -2.96 2.55 -14.31
CA LEU A 133 -2.87 1.35 -13.48
C LEU A 133 -2.82 0.12 -14.38
N VAL A 134 -1.86 -0.73 -14.14
CA VAL A 134 -1.57 -1.89 -14.97
C VAL A 134 -1.77 -3.16 -14.17
N ALA A 135 -2.68 -4.01 -14.63
CA ALA A 135 -2.83 -5.37 -14.17
C ALA A 135 -1.89 -6.28 -14.99
N ASP A 136 -0.83 -6.72 -14.37
CA ASP A 136 0.22 -7.54 -14.97
C ASP A 136 0.37 -8.83 -14.15
N PRO A 137 0.01 -10.01 -14.69
CA PRO A 137 0.06 -11.28 -13.97
C PRO A 137 1.46 -11.64 -13.43
N GLU A 138 2.54 -11.16 -14.11
CA GLU A 138 3.91 -11.47 -13.69
C GLU A 138 4.34 -10.70 -12.44
N SER A 139 3.69 -9.56 -12.14
CA SER A 139 4.04 -8.68 -11.03
C SER A 139 2.93 -8.55 -9.98
N ALA A 140 1.74 -9.09 -10.24
CA ALA A 140 0.60 -9.00 -9.33
C ALA A 140 0.83 -9.85 -8.08
N GLU A 141 0.59 -9.24 -6.94
CA GLU A 141 0.65 -9.89 -5.62
C GLU A 141 -0.47 -9.32 -4.75
N LEU A 142 -1.20 -10.18 -4.08
CA LEU A 142 -2.24 -9.73 -3.16
C LEU A 142 -1.61 -9.10 -1.92
N LEU A 143 -2.21 -8.00 -1.45
CA LEU A 143 -1.86 -7.40 -0.17
C LEU A 143 -1.83 -8.50 0.91
N PRO A 144 -0.73 -8.66 1.66
CA PRO A 144 -0.68 -9.61 2.76
C PRO A 144 -1.76 -9.34 3.79
N GLY A 145 -2.31 -10.38 4.40
CA GLY A 145 -3.28 -10.25 5.49
C GLY A 145 -2.69 -9.58 6.74
N GLY A 146 -3.54 -9.14 7.64
CA GLY A 146 -3.10 -8.40 8.82
C GLY A 146 -4.17 -8.36 9.92
N GLU A 147 -4.74 -9.51 10.30
CA GLU A 147 -5.76 -9.56 11.37
C GLU A 147 -5.30 -8.92 12.67
N ASP A 148 -4.00 -8.99 12.98
CA ASP A 148 -3.41 -8.33 14.15
C ASP A 148 -2.29 -7.38 13.74
N TYR A 149 -2.56 -6.08 13.83
CA TYR A 149 -1.57 -5.03 13.56
C TYR A 149 -0.35 -5.07 14.48
N TYR A 150 -0.46 -5.69 15.66
CA TYR A 150 0.67 -5.90 16.57
C TYR A 150 1.65 -6.98 16.08
N GLU A 151 1.21 -7.86 15.17
CA GLU A 151 2.08 -8.83 14.50
C GLU A 151 2.74 -8.28 13.24
N LEU A 152 2.24 -7.16 12.72
CA LEU A 152 2.86 -6.43 11.61
C LEU A 152 4.07 -5.62 12.13
N ASN A 153 5.00 -5.29 11.24
CA ASN A 153 6.22 -4.58 11.61
C ASN A 153 5.99 -3.06 11.78
N PHE A 154 5.00 -2.68 12.59
CA PHE A 154 4.77 -1.29 13.00
C PHE A 154 5.38 -1.00 14.36
N ASP A 155 5.70 0.28 14.60
CA ASP A 155 6.18 0.75 15.89
C ASP A 155 5.10 0.60 16.98
N MET A 156 5.45 -0.03 18.10
CA MET A 156 4.52 -0.31 19.21
C MET A 156 3.99 0.96 19.87
N ASP A 157 4.80 2.01 19.95
CA ASP A 157 4.35 3.31 20.48
C ASP A 157 3.35 3.97 19.52
N MET A 158 3.52 3.80 18.20
CA MET A 158 2.55 4.25 17.20
C MET A 158 1.21 3.51 17.35
N LEU A 159 1.24 2.19 17.45
CA LEU A 159 0.03 1.37 17.65
C LEU A 159 -0.72 1.71 18.93
N TYR A 160 -0.01 2.12 19.98
CA TYR A 160 -0.62 2.50 21.23
C TYR A 160 -1.12 3.95 21.26
N TRP A 161 -0.27 4.92 20.88
CA TRP A 161 -0.58 6.34 21.09
C TRP A 161 -1.43 6.96 19.98
N LEU A 162 -1.31 6.47 18.75
CA LEU A 162 -2.04 7.07 17.62
C LEU A 162 -3.56 6.95 17.79
N PRO A 163 -4.13 5.76 18.13
CA PRO A 163 -5.56 5.68 18.41
C PRO A 163 -6.01 6.57 19.57
N GLN A 164 -5.18 6.68 20.63
CA GLN A 164 -5.48 7.49 21.81
C GLN A 164 -5.65 8.97 21.45
N ILE A 165 -4.70 9.54 20.71
CA ILE A 165 -4.76 10.96 20.36
C ILE A 165 -5.86 11.23 19.34
N ILE A 166 -6.06 10.35 18.36
CA ILE A 166 -7.14 10.47 17.38
C ILE A 166 -8.50 10.48 18.07
N HIS A 167 -8.74 9.53 18.97
CA HIS A 167 -9.98 9.48 19.74
C HIS A 167 -10.20 10.74 20.58
N ALA A 168 -9.18 11.16 21.32
CA ALA A 168 -9.28 12.29 22.22
C ALA A 168 -9.56 13.63 21.51
N GLU A 169 -9.07 13.79 20.29
CA GLU A 169 -9.20 15.04 19.51
C GLU A 169 -10.35 14.99 18.50
N ALA A 170 -10.73 13.82 17.98
CA ALA A 170 -11.55 13.75 16.77
C ALA A 170 -12.69 12.72 16.79
N TYR A 171 -13.05 12.10 17.91
CA TYR A 171 -13.99 10.96 17.96
C TYR A 171 -15.36 11.22 17.30
N GLN A 172 -15.82 12.48 17.21
CA GLN A 172 -17.07 12.86 16.56
C GLN A 172 -16.92 13.29 15.09
N GLN A 173 -15.69 13.32 14.57
CA GLN A 173 -15.43 13.77 13.20
C GLN A 173 -15.73 12.66 12.17
N PRO A 174 -15.92 12.99 10.89
CA PRO A 174 -15.93 11.99 9.83
C PRO A 174 -14.58 11.26 9.77
N MET A 175 -14.54 10.05 9.19
CA MET A 175 -13.33 9.22 9.12
C MET A 175 -12.13 9.99 8.53
N ALA A 176 -12.34 10.78 7.48
CA ALA A 176 -11.30 11.65 6.93
C ALA A 176 -10.70 12.62 7.97
N GLY A 177 -11.50 13.10 8.91
CA GLY A 177 -11.05 13.99 10.00
C GLY A 177 -10.26 13.25 11.07
N LEU A 178 -10.66 12.02 11.42
CA LEU A 178 -9.90 11.16 12.30
C LEU A 178 -8.50 10.86 11.70
N ILE A 179 -8.48 10.44 10.43
CA ILE A 179 -7.23 10.22 9.68
C ILE A 179 -6.40 11.50 9.65
N GLY A 180 -7.04 12.66 9.38
CA GLY A 180 -6.36 13.95 9.32
C GLY A 180 -5.63 14.33 10.62
N VAL A 181 -6.25 14.07 11.78
CA VAL A 181 -5.59 14.29 13.09
C VAL A 181 -4.38 13.35 13.24
N GLY A 182 -4.52 12.07 12.88
CA GLY A 182 -3.41 11.13 12.88
C GLY A 182 -2.27 11.57 11.95
N ASN A 183 -2.61 12.02 10.73
CA ASN A 183 -1.63 12.52 9.78
C ASN A 183 -0.86 13.75 10.29
N VAL A 184 -1.51 14.68 10.99
CA VAL A 184 -0.80 15.82 11.61
C VAL A 184 0.24 15.33 12.62
N VAL A 185 -0.06 14.32 13.43
CA VAL A 185 0.92 13.74 14.36
C VAL A 185 2.09 13.12 13.60
N MET A 186 1.82 12.33 12.56
CA MET A 186 2.86 11.70 11.74
C MET A 186 3.70 12.72 10.97
N ASN A 187 3.06 13.72 10.35
CA ASN A 187 3.76 14.81 9.64
C ASN A 187 4.68 15.60 10.58
N ARG A 188 4.27 15.80 11.85
CA ARG A 188 5.14 16.43 12.86
C ARG A 188 6.36 15.58 13.15
N MET A 189 6.23 14.26 13.27
CA MET A 189 7.38 13.37 13.49
C MET A 189 8.40 13.42 12.34
N GLU A 190 7.94 13.67 11.12
CA GLU A 190 8.78 13.81 9.92
C GLU A 190 9.37 15.22 9.75
N SER A 191 8.81 16.22 10.43
CA SER A 191 9.23 17.61 10.32
C SER A 191 10.40 17.93 11.26
N GLU A 192 11.46 18.56 10.73
CA GLU A 192 12.59 19.07 11.53
C GLU A 192 12.21 20.06 12.63
N LYS A 193 10.97 20.60 12.59
CA LYS A 193 10.46 21.58 13.55
C LYS A 193 9.81 20.94 14.78
N PHE A 194 9.70 19.62 14.81
CA PHE A 194 9.04 18.87 15.88
C PHE A 194 9.90 17.69 16.31
N PRO A 195 9.61 17.10 17.49
CA PRO A 195 10.25 15.86 17.88
C PRO A 195 9.98 14.72 16.88
N ASN A 196 10.91 13.77 16.77
CA ASN A 196 10.89 12.68 15.79
C ASN A 196 10.28 11.36 16.32
N SER A 197 9.52 11.39 17.40
CA SER A 197 8.78 10.23 17.90
C SER A 197 7.37 10.60 18.34
N ILE A 198 6.43 9.67 18.21
CA ILE A 198 5.03 9.92 18.54
C ILE A 198 4.85 10.37 19.99
N THR A 199 5.52 9.72 20.94
CA THR A 199 5.47 10.05 22.36
C THR A 199 5.94 11.49 22.60
N ASN A 200 7.06 11.88 21.97
CA ASN A 200 7.60 13.22 22.13
C ASN A 200 6.73 14.29 21.45
N VAL A 201 6.12 13.99 20.29
CA VAL A 201 5.18 14.91 19.62
C VAL A 201 3.92 15.12 20.46
N ILE A 202 3.34 14.04 21.00
CA ILE A 202 2.09 14.12 21.77
C ILE A 202 2.33 14.84 23.12
N PHE A 203 3.43 14.53 23.82
CA PHE A 203 3.74 15.05 25.15
C PHE A 203 4.71 16.23 25.14
N ASP A 204 4.93 16.86 23.98
CA ASP A 204 5.79 18.05 23.85
C ASP A 204 5.31 19.17 24.80
N ARG A 205 6.26 19.70 25.57
CA ARG A 205 6.04 20.81 26.49
C ARG A 205 6.97 21.99 26.22
N GLU A 206 7.90 21.85 25.28
CA GLU A 206 8.91 22.89 25.00
C GLU A 206 8.32 23.96 24.08
N HIS A 207 7.39 23.60 23.19
CA HIS A 207 6.83 24.48 22.17
C HIS A 207 5.40 24.97 22.44
N VAL A 208 4.83 24.83 23.61
CA VAL A 208 3.42 24.95 24.00
C VAL A 208 2.75 23.57 23.98
N ILE A 209 1.90 23.33 24.97
CA ILE A 209 1.15 22.07 25.00
C ILE A 209 0.30 21.98 23.73
N GLN A 210 0.64 21.03 22.87
CA GLN A 210 0.09 20.89 21.54
C GLN A 210 -1.31 20.27 21.53
N PHE A 211 -1.61 19.47 22.56
CA PHE A 211 -2.85 18.68 22.65
C PHE A 211 -3.49 18.87 24.02
N GLU A 212 -4.69 19.45 24.05
CA GLU A 212 -5.46 19.65 25.29
C GLU A 212 -5.74 18.36 26.04
N PRO A 213 -6.04 17.21 25.37
CA PRO A 213 -6.23 15.92 26.01
C PRO A 213 -5.07 15.45 26.92
N VAL A 214 -3.86 15.88 26.64
CA VAL A 214 -2.69 15.57 27.48
C VAL A 214 -2.78 16.34 28.80
N GLN A 215 -3.29 17.57 28.80
CA GLN A 215 -3.42 18.40 30.00
C GLN A 215 -4.56 17.95 30.89
N ASN A 216 -5.73 17.71 30.30
CA ASN A 216 -6.94 17.35 31.04
C ASN A 216 -7.03 15.84 31.35
N GLY A 217 -6.12 15.02 30.79
CA GLY A 217 -6.04 13.57 31.01
C GLY A 217 -6.97 12.74 30.15
N SER A 218 -7.77 13.34 29.25
CA SER A 218 -8.70 12.62 28.37
C SER A 218 -7.99 11.73 27.34
N ILE A 219 -6.71 11.95 27.09
CA ILE A 219 -5.87 11.05 26.25
C ILE A 219 -5.82 9.61 26.78
N LYS A 220 -6.20 9.38 28.03
CA LYS A 220 -6.24 8.04 28.63
C LYS A 220 -7.60 7.35 28.48
N ALA A 221 -8.57 8.00 27.86
CA ALA A 221 -9.85 7.37 27.56
C ALA A 221 -9.64 6.21 26.58
N GLN A 222 -10.42 5.13 26.74
CA GLN A 222 -10.35 4.00 25.82
C GLN A 222 -10.78 4.46 24.41
N PRO A 223 -9.94 4.33 23.39
CA PRO A 223 -10.34 4.63 22.01
C PRO A 223 -11.50 3.75 21.55
N ASP A 224 -12.36 4.29 20.72
CA ASP A 224 -13.37 3.51 20.02
C ASP A 224 -12.78 2.80 18.78
N GLU A 225 -13.56 1.92 18.18
CA GLU A 225 -13.14 1.14 17.01
C GLU A 225 -12.72 2.05 15.84
N ARG A 226 -13.45 3.16 15.61
CA ARG A 226 -13.15 4.08 14.52
C ARG A 226 -11.78 4.75 14.67
N ALA A 227 -11.37 5.05 15.90
CA ALA A 227 -10.05 5.62 16.18
C ALA A 227 -8.93 4.61 15.91
N TYR A 228 -9.13 3.32 16.21
CA TYR A 228 -8.19 2.26 15.82
C TYR A 228 -8.10 2.12 14.30
N VAL A 229 -9.26 2.07 13.61
CA VAL A 229 -9.27 1.99 12.13
C VAL A 229 -8.56 3.20 11.51
N ALA A 230 -8.83 4.42 11.99
CA ALA A 230 -8.15 5.62 11.52
C ALA A 230 -6.63 5.58 11.74
N ALA A 231 -6.19 5.08 12.90
CA ALA A 231 -4.77 4.90 13.19
C ALA A 231 -4.13 3.87 12.23
N TYR A 232 -4.78 2.75 12.00
CA TYR A 232 -4.29 1.74 11.04
C TYR A 232 -4.22 2.30 9.61
N LEU A 233 -5.23 3.06 9.19
CA LEU A 233 -5.22 3.75 7.89
C LEU A 233 -4.03 4.72 7.77
N CYS A 234 -3.71 5.49 8.81
CA CYS A 234 -2.52 6.33 8.83
C CYS A 234 -1.24 5.50 8.69
N LEU A 235 -1.11 4.39 9.43
CA LEU A 235 0.04 3.49 9.36
C LEU A 235 0.20 2.83 7.99
N GLU A 236 -0.92 2.57 7.29
CA GLU A 236 -0.95 2.08 5.90
C GLU A 236 -0.66 3.19 4.86
N GLY A 237 -0.31 4.39 5.33
CA GLY A 237 0.06 5.51 4.47
C GLY A 237 -1.11 6.32 3.91
N CYS A 238 -2.32 6.17 4.46
CA CYS A 238 -3.44 7.03 4.10
C CYS A 238 -3.19 8.44 4.64
N ASN A 239 -3.34 9.45 3.77
CA ASN A 239 -3.19 10.85 4.15
C ASN A 239 -4.29 11.70 3.54
N THR A 240 -5.13 12.30 4.39
CA THR A 240 -6.27 13.13 4.00
C THR A 240 -5.99 14.63 4.09
N VAL A 241 -4.86 15.04 4.65
CA VAL A 241 -4.53 16.45 4.93
C VAL A 241 -3.16 16.89 4.41
N GLY A 242 -2.53 16.05 3.54
CA GLY A 242 -1.23 16.36 2.93
C GLY A 242 -0.16 16.65 3.99
N ASP A 243 0.58 17.75 3.82
CA ASP A 243 1.67 18.18 4.69
C ASP A 243 1.26 19.07 5.88
N SER A 244 -0.02 19.03 6.27
CA SER A 244 -0.55 19.83 7.38
C SER A 244 0.14 19.47 8.71
N LEU A 245 0.52 20.47 9.46
CA LEU A 245 1.20 20.35 10.76
C LEU A 245 0.34 20.81 11.94
N PHE A 246 -0.80 21.45 11.66
CA PHE A 246 -1.69 22.00 12.68
C PHE A 246 -3.14 21.75 12.29
N PHE A 247 -3.98 21.64 13.31
CA PHE A 247 -5.43 21.67 13.16
C PHE A 247 -6.08 22.44 14.31
N VAL A 248 -7.25 22.96 14.07
CA VAL A 248 -8.07 23.62 15.09
C VAL A 248 -9.54 23.61 14.68
N ASN A 249 -10.43 23.51 15.64
CA ASN A 249 -11.82 23.90 15.42
C ASN A 249 -11.87 25.44 15.34
N PRO A 250 -12.34 26.01 14.22
CA PRO A 250 -12.31 27.48 14.01
C PRO A 250 -13.08 28.26 15.07
N ALA A 251 -14.02 27.63 15.79
CA ALA A 251 -14.70 28.28 16.92
C ALA A 251 -13.75 28.60 18.09
N TYR A 252 -12.60 27.93 18.17
CA TYR A 252 -11.57 28.09 19.20
C TYR A 252 -10.24 28.59 18.65
N GLY A 253 -10.16 28.84 17.33
CA GLY A 253 -8.95 29.34 16.65
C GLY A 253 -8.53 30.71 17.15
N SER A 254 -7.24 30.98 17.06
CA SER A 254 -6.66 32.28 17.38
C SER A 254 -6.22 33.02 16.12
N TYR A 255 -6.03 34.35 16.21
CA TYR A 255 -5.49 35.18 15.16
C TYR A 255 -4.17 34.66 14.57
N TRP A 256 -3.38 33.92 15.34
CA TRP A 256 -2.14 33.29 14.89
C TRP A 256 -2.35 32.30 13.74
N PHE A 257 -3.42 31.48 13.78
CA PHE A 257 -3.75 30.57 12.69
C PHE A 257 -3.97 31.31 11.36
N ASP A 258 -4.63 32.47 11.41
CA ASP A 258 -4.95 33.23 10.20
C ASP A 258 -3.73 34.01 9.66
N THR A 259 -2.80 34.43 10.53
CA THR A 259 -1.67 35.26 10.14
C THR A 259 -0.42 34.50 9.77
N GLU A 260 -0.06 33.45 10.51
CA GLU A 260 1.21 32.73 10.38
C GLU A 260 1.10 31.43 9.59
N LEU A 261 -0.12 30.89 9.44
CA LEU A 261 -0.35 29.61 8.80
C LEU A 261 -1.18 29.77 7.52
N GLU A 262 -0.98 28.79 6.62
CA GLU A 262 -1.78 28.60 5.42
C GLU A 262 -2.83 27.51 5.69
N LEU A 263 -4.11 27.83 5.44
CA LEU A 263 -5.20 26.85 5.48
C LEU A 263 -5.05 25.87 4.31
N THR A 264 -4.98 24.58 4.59
CA THR A 264 -4.81 23.54 3.59
C THR A 264 -6.09 22.77 3.34
N TYR A 265 -6.76 22.32 4.40
CA TYR A 265 -7.98 21.49 4.32
C TYR A 265 -9.00 21.93 5.37
N VAL A 266 -10.27 21.66 5.06
CA VAL A 266 -11.41 21.80 5.99
C VAL A 266 -12.14 20.45 5.97
N ILE A 267 -12.15 19.74 7.10
CA ILE A 267 -12.78 18.43 7.22
C ILE A 267 -13.58 18.39 8.52
N GLY A 268 -14.91 18.21 8.41
CA GLY A 268 -15.79 18.28 9.56
C GLY A 268 -15.67 19.63 10.27
N ASP A 269 -15.44 19.59 11.57
CA ASP A 269 -15.27 20.78 12.40
C ASP A 269 -13.80 21.24 12.52
N HIS A 270 -12.89 20.63 11.78
CA HIS A 270 -11.47 20.97 11.84
C HIS A 270 -10.97 21.66 10.57
N ASN A 271 -10.24 22.76 10.77
CA ASN A 271 -9.40 23.39 9.78
C ASN A 271 -7.96 22.90 9.99
N PHE A 272 -7.32 22.47 8.89
CA PHE A 272 -5.93 22.00 8.88
C PHE A 272 -5.02 23.02 8.24
N TYR A 273 -3.79 23.14 8.74
CA TYR A 273 -2.87 24.20 8.34
C TYR A 273 -1.44 23.69 8.24
N ARG A 274 -0.65 24.42 7.45
CA ARG A 274 0.81 24.32 7.41
C ARG A 274 1.46 25.69 7.60
N TYR A 275 2.78 25.73 7.75
CA TYR A 275 3.50 27.00 7.70
C TYR A 275 3.41 27.64 6.31
N LYS A 276 3.34 28.98 6.29
CA LYS A 276 3.44 29.78 5.04
C LYS A 276 4.81 29.68 4.42
#